data_9116cdc05f01f38f54f0c7ba667b86e3
#
_entry.id   9116cdc05f01f38f54f0c7ba667b86e3
#
_cell.length_a   1.000
_cell.length_b   1.000
_cell.length_c   1.000
_cell.angle_alpha   90.00
_cell.angle_beta   90.00
_cell.angle_gamma   90.00
#
_symmetry.space_group_name_H-M   'P 1'
#
loop_
_entity.id
_entity.type
_entity.pdbx_description
1 polymer ?
#
loop_
_entity_poly.entity_id
_entity_poly.type
_entity_poly.pdbx_seq_one_letter_code
_entity_poly.pdbx_strand_id
1 'polypeptide(L)' 'MAVTDSLTLERLRREESLAEQQGRQALNISNILKNHAQYDAARQKADALLAKASALREQIVKIETA' A
#
# COMPACT_ATOMS: atom_id res chain seq x y z
N MET A 1 -24.76 -8.90 -4.50
CA MET A 1 -23.44 -9.11 -3.85
C MET A 1 -23.64 -9.74 -2.48
N ALA A 2 -22.87 -10.75 -2.15
CA ALA A 2 -22.97 -11.40 -0.84
C ALA A 2 -22.40 -10.48 0.25
N VAL A 3 -22.94 -10.61 1.48
CA VAL A 3 -22.45 -9.84 2.62
C VAL A 3 -20.94 -10.09 2.84
N THR A 4 -20.48 -11.32 2.62
CA THR A 4 -19.07 -11.68 2.75
C THR A 4 -18.18 -10.88 1.79
N ASP A 5 -18.63 -10.67 0.54
CA ASP A 5 -17.88 -9.89 -0.44
C ASP A 5 -17.79 -8.43 -0.02
N SER A 6 -18.86 -7.89 0.54
CA SER A 6 -18.88 -6.52 1.04
C SER A 6 -17.88 -6.32 2.19
N LEU A 7 -17.84 -7.25 3.14
CA LEU A 7 -16.91 -7.19 4.26
C LEU A 7 -15.45 -7.35 3.78
N THR A 8 -15.21 -8.24 2.83
CA THR A 8 -13.89 -8.44 2.24
C THR A 8 -13.43 -7.18 1.53
N LEU A 9 -14.30 -6.57 0.74
CA LEU A 9 -14.00 -5.34 0.01
C LEU A 9 -13.65 -4.20 0.96
N GLU A 10 -14.43 -4.05 2.03
CA GLU A 10 -14.19 -3.02 3.03
C GLU A 10 -12.82 -3.20 3.70
N ARG A 11 -12.48 -4.45 4.05
CA ARG A 11 -11.18 -4.76 4.65
C ARG A 11 -10.04 -4.46 3.69
N LEU A 12 -10.18 -4.83 2.43
CA LEU A 12 -9.16 -4.56 1.41
C LEU A 12 -8.95 -3.06 1.21
N ARG A 13 -10.01 -2.28 1.23
CA ARG A 13 -9.91 -0.82 1.11
C ARG A 13 -9.17 -0.20 2.28
N ARG A 14 -9.42 -0.69 3.49
CA ARG A 14 -8.69 -0.23 4.69
C ARG A 14 -7.21 -0.57 4.59
N GLU A 15 -6.90 -1.80 4.19
CA GLU A 15 -5.51 -2.25 4.06
C GLU A 15 -4.79 -1.48 2.96
N GLU A 16 -5.45 -1.22 1.84
CA GLU A 16 -4.88 -0.43 0.75
C GLU A 16 -4.56 0.99 1.23
N SER A 17 -5.52 1.64 1.88
CA SER A 17 -5.34 3.01 2.38
C SER A 17 -4.19 3.08 3.36
N LEU A 18 -4.12 2.12 4.29
CA LEU A 18 -3.04 2.08 5.29
C LEU A 18 -1.68 1.84 4.63
N ALA A 19 -1.60 0.90 3.70
CA ALA A 19 -0.36 0.60 2.99
C ALA A 19 0.12 1.80 2.17
N GLU A 20 -0.80 2.50 1.50
CA GLU A 20 -0.47 3.69 0.73
C GLU A 20 0.04 4.81 1.64
N GLN A 21 -0.64 5.04 2.76
CA GLN A 21 -0.22 6.06 3.73
C GLN A 21 1.16 5.75 4.30
N GLN A 22 1.39 4.51 4.71
CA GLN A 22 2.68 4.08 5.22
C GLN A 22 3.77 4.17 4.14
N GLY A 23 3.43 3.82 2.91
CA GLY A 23 4.36 3.91 1.79
C GLY A 23 4.78 5.34 1.50
N ARG A 24 3.83 6.28 1.54
CA ARG A 24 4.13 7.71 1.34
C ARG A 24 4.99 8.26 2.47
N GLN A 25 4.72 7.88 3.72
CA GLN A 25 5.55 8.28 4.85
C GLN A 25 6.97 7.73 4.72
N ALA A 26 7.11 6.47 4.34
CA ALA A 26 8.41 5.85 4.13
C ALA A 26 9.17 6.53 2.98
N LEU A 27 8.46 6.93 1.92
CA LEU A 27 9.06 7.64 0.81
C LEU A 27 9.57 9.03 1.26
N ASN A 28 8.80 9.75 2.06
CA ASN A 28 9.21 11.04 2.60
C ASN A 28 10.46 10.90 3.48
N ILE A 29 10.50 9.86 4.31
CA ILE A 29 11.68 9.58 5.14
C ILE A 29 12.89 9.28 4.25
N SER A 30 12.71 8.49 3.18
CA SER A 30 13.81 8.20 2.26
C SER A 30 14.33 9.47 1.58
N ASN A 31 13.44 10.41 1.23
CA ASN A 31 13.85 11.68 0.63
C ASN A 31 14.67 12.53 1.60
N ILE A 32 14.32 12.50 2.90
CA ILE A 32 15.10 13.18 3.94
C ILE A 32 16.48 12.55 4.08
N LEU A 33 16.58 11.23 3.91
CA LEU A 33 17.81 10.47 4.05
C LEU A 33 18.61 10.34 2.75
N LYS A 34 18.35 11.18 1.77
CA LYS A 34 18.85 11.04 0.40
C LYS A 34 20.37 10.83 0.31
N ASN A 35 21.15 11.44 1.20
CA ASN A 35 22.62 11.30 1.23
C ASN A 35 23.10 10.46 2.41
N HIS A 36 22.18 9.69 3.02
CA HIS A 36 22.48 8.89 4.20
C HIS A 36 22.65 7.41 3.81
N ALA A 37 23.48 6.68 4.59
CA ALA A 37 23.68 5.25 4.34
C ALA A 37 22.41 4.42 4.42
N GLN A 38 21.40 4.89 5.15
CA GLN A 38 20.13 4.19 5.31
C GLN A 38 19.12 4.49 4.21
N TYR A 39 19.50 5.30 3.22
CA TYR A 39 18.60 5.68 2.13
C TYR A 39 18.04 4.46 1.37
N ASP A 40 18.91 3.53 1.00
CA ASP A 40 18.50 2.36 0.23
C ASP A 40 17.50 1.50 0.98
N ALA A 41 17.71 1.28 2.29
CA ALA A 41 16.79 0.50 3.11
C ALA A 41 15.44 1.20 3.23
N ALA A 42 15.45 2.51 3.46
CA ALA A 42 14.22 3.30 3.54
C ALA A 42 13.45 3.29 2.22
N ARG A 43 14.17 3.39 1.10
CA ARG A 43 13.56 3.36 -0.23
C ARG A 43 12.95 2.00 -0.54
N GLN A 44 13.64 0.91 -0.20
CA GLN A 44 13.12 -0.45 -0.40
C GLN A 44 11.85 -0.67 0.41
N LYS A 45 11.80 -0.17 1.65
CA LYS A 45 10.59 -0.26 2.47
C LYS A 45 9.44 0.50 1.85
N ALA A 46 9.68 1.70 1.35
CA ALA A 46 8.66 2.51 0.68
C ALA A 46 8.14 1.79 -0.57
N ASP A 47 9.02 1.26 -1.40
CA ASP A 47 8.63 0.55 -2.62
C ASP A 47 7.81 -0.70 -2.30
N ALA A 48 8.18 -1.45 -1.26
CA ALA A 48 7.44 -2.63 -0.84
C ALA A 48 6.02 -2.28 -0.37
N LEU A 49 5.88 -1.21 0.40
CA LEU A 49 4.56 -0.76 0.88
C LEU A 49 3.68 -0.26 -0.26
N LEU A 50 4.25 0.49 -1.20
CA LEU A 50 3.51 0.99 -2.36
C LEU A 50 3.13 -0.16 -3.31
N ALA A 51 3.98 -1.16 -3.46
CA ALA A 51 3.66 -2.36 -4.23
C ALA A 51 2.52 -3.14 -3.58
N LYS A 52 2.52 -3.25 -2.25
CA LYS A 52 1.43 -3.88 -1.50
C LYS A 52 0.10 -3.14 -1.73
N ALA A 53 0.12 -1.82 -1.68
CA ALA A 53 -1.07 -1.02 -1.94
C ALA A 53 -1.60 -1.24 -3.36
N SER A 54 -0.72 -1.32 -4.34
CA SER A 54 -1.09 -1.58 -5.73
C SER A 54 -1.72 -2.97 -5.89
N ALA A 55 -1.15 -3.99 -5.26
CA ALA A 55 -1.69 -5.35 -5.31
C ALA A 55 -3.08 -5.41 -4.67
N LEU A 56 -3.27 -4.71 -3.55
CA LEU A 56 -4.58 -4.64 -2.89
C LEU A 56 -5.60 -3.94 -3.78
N ARG A 57 -5.20 -2.89 -4.47
CA ARG A 57 -6.07 -2.17 -5.41
C ARG A 57 -6.54 -3.10 -6.54
N GLU A 58 -5.65 -3.92 -7.07
CA GLU A 58 -6.01 -4.88 -8.11
C GLU A 58 -7.04 -5.88 -7.61
N GLN A 59 -6.89 -6.36 -6.38
CA GLN A 59 -7.87 -7.26 -5.78
C GLN A 59 -9.23 -6.59 -5.62
N ILE A 60 -9.25 -5.33 -5.21
CA ILE A 60 -10.49 -4.55 -5.07
C ILE A 60 -11.18 -4.43 -6.42
N VAL A 61 -10.44 -4.08 -7.47
CA VAL A 61 -11.00 -3.94 -8.82
C VAL A 61 -11.60 -5.26 -9.30
N LYS A 62 -10.93 -6.38 -9.06
CA LYS A 62 -11.45 -7.69 -9.44
C LYS A 62 -12.78 -8.01 -8.76
N ILE A 63 -12.91 -7.67 -7.48
CA ILE A 63 -14.14 -7.90 -6.75
C ILE A 63 -15.26 -6.97 -7.26
N GLU A 64 -14.94 -5.70 -7.50
CA GLU A 64 -15.92 -4.72 -7.96
C GLU A 64 -16.44 -5.00 -9.38
N THR A 65 -15.59 -5.61 -10.22
CA THR A 65 -15.97 -5.91 -11.61
C THR A 65 -16.48 -7.32 -11.82
N ALA A 66 -16.49 -8.15 -10.79
CA ALA A 66 -16.92 -9.54 -10.86
C ALA A 66 -18.47 -9.68 -10.99
#